data_bea5a02e9b453ff708be9e3cf92fdf27
#
_entry.id   bea5a02e9b453ff708be9e3cf92fdf27
#
_cell.length_a   1.000
_cell.length_b   1.000
_cell.length_c   1.000
_cell.angle_alpha   90.00
_cell.angle_beta   90.00
_cell.angle_gamma   90.00
#
_symmetry.space_group_name_H-M   'P 1'
#
loop_
_entity.id
_entity.type
_entity.pdbx_description
1 polymer ?
#
loop_
_entity_poly.entity_id
_entity_poly.type
_entity_poly.pdbx_seq_one_letter_code
_entity_poly.pdbx_strand_id
1 'polypeptide(L)'
;MMFISQLDYIPPGTLRAALAHPSQPSQFASEEYTAALERMKLGHLAQDLDRAAHWEQELSHEDQHKLAFARLVLHRPRWIILNEAIEYLDEDTRSLVLDVFDKELACAAIVSIGQPDTHGGSFSRVLHLIEDREGPRLAPPTARSMPAPTAKRKPSTTSP
;
A
#
# COMPACT_ATOMS: atom_id res chain seq x y z
N MET A 1 -0.69 -10.74 -8.34
CA MET A 1 -1.75 -9.79 -7.94
C MET A 1 -1.99 -9.94 -6.46
N MET A 2 -2.06 -8.83 -5.74
CA MET A 2 -2.45 -8.83 -4.31
C MET A 2 -3.63 -7.89 -4.09
N PHE A 3 -4.50 -8.27 -3.17
CA PHE A 3 -5.68 -7.52 -2.76
C PHE A 3 -5.52 -7.15 -1.29
N ILE A 4 -5.74 -5.90 -0.97
CA ILE A 4 -5.72 -5.36 0.41
C ILE A 4 -7.09 -4.73 0.67
N SER A 5 -7.71 -5.10 1.77
CA SER A 5 -8.99 -4.55 2.22
C SER A 5 -8.84 -3.84 3.57
N GLN A 6 -9.90 -3.21 4.01
CA GLN A 6 -9.96 -2.59 5.32
C GLN A 6 -9.68 -3.58 6.47
N LEU A 7 -10.11 -4.84 6.29
CA LEU A 7 -9.87 -5.93 7.24
C LEU A 7 -9.15 -7.05 6.49
N ASP A 8 -7.82 -7.05 6.56
CA ASP A 8 -7.03 -8.08 5.94
C ASP A 8 -6.98 -9.35 6.78
N TYR A 9 -7.16 -10.47 6.12
CA TYR A 9 -7.01 -11.77 6.75
C TYR A 9 -5.55 -12.03 7.16
N ILE A 10 -5.34 -12.30 8.43
CA ILE A 10 -4.05 -12.73 8.98
C ILE A 10 -4.18 -14.21 9.36
N PRO A 11 -3.55 -15.14 8.63
CA PRO A 11 -3.63 -16.55 8.98
C PRO A 11 -2.98 -16.81 10.34
N PRO A 12 -3.57 -17.70 11.16
CA PRO A 12 -2.94 -18.13 12.40
C PRO A 12 -1.65 -18.92 12.10
N GLY A 13 -0.69 -18.89 13.00
CA GLY A 13 0.58 -19.55 12.84
C GLY A 13 1.76 -18.61 13.06
N THR A 14 2.90 -18.89 12.43
CA THR A 14 4.08 -18.05 12.59
C THR A 14 3.90 -16.70 11.87
N LEU A 15 4.52 -15.65 12.40
CA LEU A 15 4.49 -14.32 11.75
C LEU A 15 5.09 -14.40 10.33
N ARG A 16 6.12 -15.22 10.16
CA ARG A 16 6.72 -15.52 8.86
C ARG A 16 5.69 -16.07 7.88
N ALA A 17 4.85 -17.03 8.32
CA ALA A 17 3.79 -17.59 7.49
C ALA A 17 2.70 -16.55 7.18
N ALA A 18 2.35 -15.72 8.15
CA ALA A 18 1.41 -14.62 7.97
C ALA A 18 1.90 -13.59 6.95
N LEU A 19 3.17 -13.21 6.98
CA LEU A 19 3.79 -12.30 6.00
C LEU A 19 3.92 -12.93 4.61
N ALA A 20 4.31 -14.20 4.54
CA ALA A 20 4.49 -14.92 3.27
C ALA A 20 3.17 -15.22 2.55
N HIS A 21 2.04 -15.25 3.26
CA HIS A 21 0.75 -15.60 2.65
C HIS A 21 0.42 -14.72 1.43
N PRO A 22 -0.03 -15.27 0.29
CA PRO A 22 -0.38 -16.68 0.02
C PRO A 22 0.80 -17.58 -0.43
N SER A 23 2.02 -17.07 -0.42
CA SER A 23 3.21 -17.84 -0.79
C SER A 23 3.72 -18.71 0.36
N GLN A 24 4.70 -19.59 0.06
CA GLN A 24 5.37 -20.38 1.09
C GLN A 24 6.43 -19.53 1.81
N PRO A 25 6.58 -19.69 3.14
CA PRO A 25 7.60 -18.94 3.89
C PRO A 25 9.04 -19.15 3.40
N SER A 26 9.34 -20.32 2.82
CA SER A 26 10.66 -20.67 2.28
C SER A 26 11.03 -19.92 1.00
N GLN A 27 10.11 -19.16 0.39
CA GLN A 27 10.36 -18.39 -0.82
C GLN A 27 11.12 -17.08 -0.56
N PHE A 28 11.22 -16.67 0.70
CA PHE A 28 11.84 -15.40 1.09
C PHE A 28 12.95 -15.64 2.11
N ALA A 29 14.03 -14.89 2.01
CA ALA A 29 15.10 -14.91 2.99
C ALA A 29 14.70 -14.23 4.29
N SER A 30 15.34 -14.55 5.42
CA SER A 30 15.02 -13.96 6.71
C SER A 30 15.21 -12.44 6.72
N GLU A 31 16.21 -11.95 6.01
CA GLU A 31 16.52 -10.54 5.86
C GLU A 31 15.41 -9.78 5.13
N GLU A 32 14.73 -10.41 4.16
CA GLU A 32 13.62 -9.80 3.43
C GLU A 32 12.41 -9.58 4.33
N TYR A 33 12.12 -10.52 5.23
CA TYR A 33 11.07 -10.36 6.24
C TYR A 33 11.38 -9.21 7.19
N THR A 34 12.60 -9.16 7.71
CA THR A 34 13.03 -8.08 8.60
C THR A 34 12.95 -6.73 7.90
N ALA A 35 13.48 -6.63 6.68
CA ALA A 35 13.43 -5.40 5.90
C ALA A 35 11.99 -4.93 5.62
N ALA A 36 11.06 -5.86 5.30
CA ALA A 36 9.67 -5.53 5.07
C ALA A 36 8.98 -5.01 6.35
N LEU A 37 9.25 -5.62 7.50
CA LEU A 37 8.76 -5.18 8.80
C LEU A 37 9.33 -3.79 9.17
N GLU A 38 10.63 -3.60 9.05
CA GLU A 38 11.29 -2.32 9.34
C GLU A 38 10.75 -1.20 8.46
N ARG A 39 10.55 -1.50 7.16
CA ARG A 39 9.98 -0.54 6.21
C ARG A 39 8.61 -0.03 6.63
N MET A 40 7.81 -0.87 7.28
CA MET A 40 6.49 -0.52 7.79
C MET A 40 6.48 -0.16 9.29
N LYS A 41 7.65 0.16 9.88
CA LYS A 41 7.81 0.50 11.31
C LYS A 41 7.35 -0.62 12.27
N LEU A 42 7.39 -1.87 11.82
CA LEU A 42 7.10 -3.08 12.61
C LEU A 42 8.36 -3.86 13.00
N GLY A 43 9.53 -3.23 12.98
CA GLY A 43 10.82 -3.88 13.27
C GLY A 43 10.86 -4.59 14.63
N HIS A 44 10.07 -4.13 15.61
CA HIS A 44 9.95 -4.78 16.92
C HIS A 44 9.40 -6.21 16.85
N LEU A 45 8.68 -6.55 15.77
CA LEU A 45 8.14 -7.90 15.53
C LEU A 45 9.17 -8.86 14.88
N ALA A 46 10.32 -8.36 14.45
CA ALA A 46 11.31 -9.18 13.76
C ALA A 46 11.85 -10.36 14.60
N GLN A 47 11.90 -10.20 15.92
CA GLN A 47 12.28 -11.27 16.84
C GLN A 47 11.21 -12.37 16.97
N ASP A 48 9.97 -12.08 16.61
CA ASP A 48 8.82 -12.98 16.73
C ASP A 48 8.48 -13.70 15.40
N LEU A 49 9.30 -13.57 14.37
CA LEU A 49 9.03 -14.15 13.04
C LEU A 49 8.66 -15.63 13.07
N ASP A 50 9.29 -16.41 13.93
CA ASP A 50 9.08 -17.85 14.03
C ASP A 50 8.14 -18.25 15.19
N ARG A 51 7.63 -17.26 15.93
CA ARG A 51 6.61 -17.47 16.98
C ARG A 51 5.25 -17.71 16.33
N ALA A 52 4.60 -18.79 16.76
CA ALA A 52 3.23 -19.09 16.37
C ALA A 52 2.24 -18.40 17.31
N ALA A 53 1.27 -17.67 16.75
CA ALA A 53 0.28 -16.92 17.51
C ALA A 53 -1.01 -16.69 16.70
N HIS A 54 -2.01 -16.14 17.37
CA HIS A 54 -3.19 -15.55 16.73
C HIS A 54 -2.95 -14.04 16.52
N TRP A 55 -2.16 -13.70 15.51
CA TRP A 55 -1.70 -12.34 15.26
C TRP A 55 -2.83 -11.33 15.10
N GLU A 56 -3.97 -11.74 14.56
CA GLU A 56 -5.17 -10.92 14.46
C GLU A 56 -5.69 -10.44 15.84
N GLN A 57 -5.43 -11.22 16.91
CA GLN A 57 -5.85 -10.89 18.28
C GLN A 57 -4.75 -10.16 19.05
N GLU A 58 -3.49 -10.38 18.72
CA GLU A 58 -2.35 -9.81 19.44
C GLU A 58 -1.93 -8.43 18.90
N LEU A 59 -2.10 -8.21 17.59
CA LEU A 59 -1.74 -6.95 16.97
C LEU A 59 -2.84 -5.91 17.10
N SER A 60 -2.44 -4.66 17.31
CA SER A 60 -3.36 -3.53 17.16
C SER A 60 -3.90 -3.43 15.73
N HIS A 61 -5.06 -2.81 15.55
CA HIS A 61 -5.60 -2.58 14.19
C HIS A 61 -4.62 -1.83 13.27
N GLU A 62 -3.89 -0.88 13.82
CA GLU A 62 -2.86 -0.14 13.10
C GLU A 62 -1.72 -1.09 12.64
N ASP A 63 -1.22 -1.96 13.52
CA ASP A 63 -0.17 -2.91 13.18
C ASP A 63 -0.65 -3.99 12.19
N GLN A 64 -1.92 -4.39 12.27
CA GLN A 64 -2.53 -5.28 11.28
C GLN A 64 -2.53 -4.65 9.88
N HIS A 65 -2.91 -3.36 9.77
CA HIS A 65 -2.84 -2.63 8.50
C HIS A 65 -1.39 -2.51 8.01
N LYS A 66 -0.45 -2.13 8.87
CA LYS A 66 0.96 -2.07 8.51
C LYS A 66 1.50 -3.42 8.05
N LEU A 67 1.06 -4.52 8.68
CA LEU A 67 1.44 -5.88 8.29
C LEU A 67 0.93 -6.23 6.88
N ALA A 68 -0.27 -5.80 6.52
CA ALA A 68 -0.81 -5.97 5.17
C ALA A 68 0.05 -5.26 4.12
N PHE A 69 0.50 -4.05 4.40
CA PHE A 69 1.42 -3.32 3.52
C PHE A 69 2.85 -3.90 3.55
N ALA A 70 3.32 -4.45 4.67
CA ALA A 70 4.59 -5.18 4.73
C ALA A 70 4.59 -6.40 3.78
N ARG A 71 3.45 -7.08 3.61
CA ARG A 71 3.30 -8.13 2.59
C ARG A 71 3.51 -7.60 1.18
N LEU A 72 3.03 -6.40 0.86
CA LEU A 72 3.26 -5.81 -0.46
C LEU A 72 4.74 -5.53 -0.71
N VAL A 73 5.45 -5.03 0.31
CA VAL A 73 6.90 -4.79 0.25
C VAL A 73 7.66 -6.11 0.02
N LEU A 74 7.26 -7.17 0.72
CA LEU A 74 7.87 -8.49 0.61
C LEU A 74 7.62 -9.13 -0.77
N HIS A 75 6.38 -9.13 -1.24
CA HIS A 75 5.96 -9.84 -2.45
C HIS A 75 6.20 -9.07 -3.74
N ARG A 76 6.30 -7.74 -3.71
CA ARG A 76 6.45 -6.85 -4.87
C ARG A 76 5.54 -7.23 -6.05
N PRO A 77 4.23 -7.27 -5.85
CA PRO A 77 3.30 -7.72 -6.86
C PRO A 77 3.21 -6.73 -8.02
N ARG A 78 2.96 -7.20 -9.24
CA ARG A 78 2.75 -6.35 -10.42
C ARG A 78 1.40 -5.63 -10.41
N TRP A 79 0.40 -6.19 -9.71
CA TRP A 79 -0.93 -5.63 -9.58
C TRP A 79 -1.35 -5.60 -8.13
N ILE A 80 -1.84 -4.46 -7.69
CA ILE A 80 -2.33 -4.23 -6.35
C ILE A 80 -3.75 -3.68 -6.45
N ILE A 81 -4.68 -4.29 -5.73
CA ILE A 81 -6.04 -3.78 -5.59
C ILE A 81 -6.23 -3.41 -4.13
N LEU A 82 -6.57 -2.15 -3.89
CA LEU A 82 -6.87 -1.60 -2.57
C LEU A 82 -8.37 -1.35 -2.49
N ASN A 83 -9.04 -1.91 -1.48
CA ASN A 83 -10.44 -1.66 -1.23
C ASN A 83 -10.60 -0.94 0.10
N GLU A 84 -10.77 0.39 0.05
CA GLU A 84 -10.87 1.26 1.22
C GLU A 84 -9.69 1.14 2.20
N ALA A 85 -8.55 0.58 1.76
CA ALA A 85 -7.45 0.22 2.63
C ALA A 85 -6.60 1.42 3.09
N ILE A 86 -6.66 2.55 2.39
CA ILE A 86 -5.87 3.76 2.70
C ILE A 86 -6.69 4.76 3.53
N GLU A 87 -8.00 4.71 3.45
CA GLU A 87 -8.91 5.71 4.02
C GLU A 87 -8.91 5.71 5.55
N TYR A 88 -8.68 4.55 6.14
CA TYR A 88 -8.67 4.34 7.59
C TYR A 88 -7.28 4.44 8.22
N LEU A 89 -6.25 4.74 7.41
CA LEU A 89 -4.91 4.94 7.91
C LEU A 89 -4.78 6.35 8.53
N ASP A 90 -4.07 6.43 9.65
CA ASP A 90 -3.58 7.69 10.15
C ASP A 90 -2.62 8.36 9.14
N GLU A 91 -2.38 9.66 9.30
CA GLU A 91 -1.61 10.45 8.32
C GLU A 91 -0.16 9.95 8.19
N ASP A 92 0.45 9.53 9.29
CA ASP A 92 1.84 9.03 9.28
C ASP A 92 1.95 7.70 8.55
N THR A 93 1.05 6.76 8.81
CA THR A 93 0.99 5.46 8.13
C THR A 93 0.60 5.63 6.66
N ARG A 94 -0.34 6.53 6.35
CA ARG A 94 -0.72 6.87 4.97
C ARG A 94 0.49 7.39 4.18
N SER A 95 1.21 8.36 4.74
CA SER A 95 2.41 8.90 4.11
C SER A 95 3.47 7.84 3.87
N LEU A 96 3.66 6.93 4.84
CA LEU A 96 4.57 5.81 4.72
C LEU A 96 4.19 4.84 3.59
N VAL A 97 2.90 4.52 3.47
CA VAL A 97 2.37 3.64 2.42
C VAL A 97 2.53 4.26 1.03
N LEU A 98 2.23 5.55 0.89
CA LEU A 98 2.41 6.26 -0.37
C LEU A 98 3.89 6.30 -0.79
N ASP A 99 4.81 6.50 0.18
CA ASP A 99 6.25 6.45 -0.08
C ASP A 99 6.71 5.04 -0.52
N VAL A 100 6.11 3.96 0.02
CA VAL A 100 6.33 2.58 -0.45
C VAL A 100 5.88 2.41 -1.90
N PHE A 101 4.72 2.96 -2.27
CA PHE A 101 4.24 2.87 -3.65
C PHE A 101 5.16 3.59 -4.62
N ASP A 102 5.67 4.75 -4.25
CA ASP A 102 6.55 5.56 -5.10
C ASP A 102 7.96 4.95 -5.27
N LYS A 103 8.45 4.23 -4.28
CA LYS A 103 9.83 3.72 -4.26
C LYS A 103 9.92 2.24 -4.58
N GLU A 104 9.33 1.40 -3.73
CA GLU A 104 9.48 -0.05 -3.82
C GLU A 104 8.51 -0.68 -4.83
N LEU A 105 7.36 -0.05 -5.04
CA LEU A 105 6.28 -0.57 -5.89
C LEU A 105 5.99 0.33 -7.12
N ALA A 106 6.93 1.19 -7.49
CA ALA A 106 6.80 2.13 -8.60
C ALA A 106 6.47 1.46 -9.95
N CYS A 107 6.80 0.19 -10.11
CA CYS A 107 6.47 -0.61 -11.31
C CYS A 107 5.15 -1.37 -11.20
N ALA A 108 4.46 -1.29 -10.06
CA ALA A 108 3.17 -1.94 -9.87
C ALA A 108 2.02 -1.10 -10.42
N ALA A 109 1.02 -1.76 -11.00
CA ALA A 109 -0.25 -1.13 -11.32
C ALA A 109 -1.13 -1.18 -10.07
N ILE A 110 -1.59 -0.02 -9.59
CA ILE A 110 -2.39 0.11 -8.38
C ILE A 110 -3.79 0.57 -8.76
N VAL A 111 -4.80 -0.18 -8.32
CA VAL A 111 -6.22 0.19 -8.42
C VAL A 111 -6.73 0.39 -7.00
N SER A 112 -7.14 1.61 -6.67
CA SER A 112 -7.76 1.92 -5.39
C SER A 112 -9.26 2.14 -5.58
N ILE A 113 -10.05 1.44 -4.78
CA ILE A 113 -11.50 1.55 -4.69
C ILE A 113 -11.78 2.28 -3.37
N GLY A 114 -12.48 3.41 -3.43
CA GLY A 114 -12.76 4.22 -2.27
C GLY A 114 -13.11 5.65 -2.64
N GLN A 115 -13.02 6.57 -1.71
CA GLN A 115 -13.36 7.97 -1.92
C GLN A 115 -12.23 8.72 -2.66
N PRO A 116 -12.54 9.41 -3.78
CA PRO A 116 -11.50 9.99 -4.65
C PRO A 116 -10.66 11.10 -4.01
N ASP A 117 -11.16 11.74 -2.97
CA ASP A 117 -10.49 12.90 -2.34
C ASP A 117 -9.47 12.52 -1.27
N THR A 118 -9.42 11.26 -0.88
CA THR A 118 -8.57 10.77 0.22
C THR A 118 -7.10 10.61 -0.19
N HIS A 119 -6.79 10.62 -1.49
CA HIS A 119 -5.48 10.22 -2.00
C HIS A 119 -4.59 11.35 -2.51
N GLY A 120 -4.96 12.61 -2.29
CA GLY A 120 -4.08 13.77 -2.48
C GLY A 120 -3.37 13.90 -3.84
N GLY A 121 -3.90 13.28 -4.90
CA GLY A 121 -3.27 13.34 -6.22
C GLY A 121 -2.26 12.23 -6.52
N SER A 122 -2.10 11.25 -5.65
CA SER A 122 -1.16 10.12 -5.82
C SER A 122 -1.54 9.17 -6.96
N PHE A 123 -2.79 9.21 -7.44
CA PHE A 123 -3.25 8.39 -8.55
C PHE A 123 -3.32 9.19 -9.84
N SER A 124 -2.78 8.62 -10.92
CA SER A 124 -2.73 9.24 -12.24
C SER A 124 -4.09 9.34 -12.93
N ARG A 125 -5.06 8.54 -12.50
CA ARG A 125 -6.41 8.48 -13.12
C ARG A 125 -7.47 8.15 -12.08
N VAL A 126 -8.62 8.84 -12.16
CA VAL A 126 -9.81 8.55 -11.38
C VAL A 126 -10.90 8.06 -12.31
N LEU A 127 -11.55 6.96 -11.95
CA LEU A 127 -12.69 6.37 -12.67
C LEU A 127 -13.91 6.45 -11.76
N HIS A 128 -14.99 7.04 -12.27
CA HIS A 128 -16.28 7.07 -11.57
C HIS A 128 -17.18 5.97 -12.11
N LEU A 129 -17.58 5.03 -11.26
CA LEU A 129 -18.58 4.05 -11.57
C LEU A 129 -19.97 4.68 -11.32
N ILE A 130 -20.81 4.72 -12.34
CA ILE A 130 -22.18 5.23 -12.25
C ILE A 130 -23.17 4.09 -12.50
N GLU A 131 -24.30 4.14 -11.81
CA GLU A 131 -25.42 3.27 -12.09
C GLU A 131 -26.21 3.80 -13.29
N ASP A 132 -26.45 2.96 -14.28
CA ASP A 132 -27.25 3.24 -15.47
C ASP A 132 -28.36 2.21 -15.60
N ARG A 133 -29.43 2.52 -16.31
CA ARG A 133 -30.55 1.60 -16.57
C ARG A 133 -30.12 0.31 -17.30
N GLU A 134 -29.05 0.36 -18.06
CA GLU A 134 -28.48 -0.79 -18.78
C GLU A 134 -27.37 -1.52 -17.99
N GLY A 135 -27.12 -1.11 -16.74
CA GLY A 135 -26.09 -1.66 -15.84
C GLY A 135 -24.99 -0.67 -15.49
N PRO A 136 -24.09 -1.06 -14.61
CA PRO A 136 -23.01 -0.16 -14.15
C PRO A 136 -22.10 0.24 -15.33
N ARG A 137 -21.83 1.53 -15.48
CA ARG A 137 -20.93 2.09 -16.49
C ARG A 137 -19.87 2.96 -15.88
N LEU A 138 -18.71 3.03 -16.52
CA LEU A 138 -17.70 4.03 -16.17
C LEU A 138 -18.12 5.38 -16.75
N ALA A 139 -18.17 6.40 -15.90
CA ALA A 139 -18.34 7.77 -16.38
C ALA A 139 -17.16 8.14 -17.30
N PRO A 140 -17.42 8.95 -18.35
CA PRO A 140 -16.33 9.45 -19.17
C PRO A 140 -15.29 10.16 -18.28
N PRO A 141 -13.98 10.01 -18.54
CA PRO A 141 -12.95 10.61 -17.72
C PRO A 141 -13.14 12.13 -17.71
N THR A 142 -13.47 12.68 -16.57
CA THR A 142 -13.40 14.13 -16.36
C THR A 142 -11.92 14.50 -16.43
N ALA A 143 -11.53 15.29 -17.42
CA ALA A 143 -10.18 15.78 -17.55
C ALA A 143 -9.86 16.64 -16.30
N ARG A 144 -9.25 16.04 -15.28
CA ARG A 144 -8.55 16.82 -14.27
C ARG A 144 -7.36 17.46 -15.00
N SER A 145 -7.33 18.76 -15.01
CA SER A 145 -6.15 19.51 -15.44
C SER A 145 -4.98 19.02 -14.58
N MET A 146 -4.05 18.32 -15.20
CA MET A 146 -2.78 18.00 -14.55
C MET A 146 -2.16 19.33 -14.07
N PRO A 147 -1.72 19.45 -12.82
CA PRO A 147 -0.90 20.58 -12.44
C PRO A 147 0.32 20.58 -13.37
N ALA A 148 0.55 21.70 -14.04
CA ALA A 148 1.68 21.87 -14.93
C ALA A 148 2.98 21.50 -14.19
N PRO A 149 3.91 20.75 -14.83
CA PRO A 149 5.18 20.41 -14.21
C PRO A 149 5.86 21.71 -13.76
N THR A 150 6.10 21.82 -12.46
CA THR A 150 6.80 22.96 -11.86
C THR A 150 8.16 23.12 -12.55
N ALA A 151 8.25 24.12 -13.41
CA ALA A 151 9.49 24.49 -14.09
C ALA A 151 10.55 24.77 -13.00
N LYS A 152 11.62 23.99 -13.00
CA LYS A 152 12.80 24.21 -12.16
C LYS A 152 13.26 25.67 -12.35
N ARG A 153 13.08 26.49 -11.29
CA ARG A 153 13.68 27.84 -11.24
C ARG A 153 15.18 27.68 -11.43
N LYS A 154 15.70 28.23 -12.54
CA LYS A 154 17.13 28.43 -12.72
C LYS A 154 17.66 29.34 -11.60
N PRO A 155 18.81 29.03 -11.01
CA PRO A 155 19.45 29.95 -10.07
C PRO A 155 19.84 31.23 -10.83
N SER A 156 19.41 32.37 -10.31
CA SER A 156 19.85 33.69 -10.77
C SER A 156 21.33 33.86 -10.42
N THR A 157 22.18 33.83 -11.41
CA THR A 157 23.55 34.33 -11.33
C THR A 157 23.52 35.85 -11.14
N THR A 158 23.81 36.29 -9.94
CA THR A 158 24.22 37.67 -9.70
C THR A 158 25.74 37.67 -9.81
N SER A 159 26.27 38.41 -10.73
CA SER A 159 27.68 38.83 -10.84
C SER A 159 27.77 40.33 -10.86
N PRO A 160 28.95 40.89 -10.54
CA PRO A 160 29.24 41.91 -9.51
C PRO A 160 28.95 43.32 -9.92
#